data_edcbe55b1c3fdaec3ef971b38ebf09d0
#
_entry.id   edcbe55b1c3fdaec3ef971b38ebf09d0
#
_cell.length_a   1.000
_cell.length_b   1.000
_cell.length_c   1.000
_cell.angle_alpha   90.00
_cell.angle_beta   90.00
_cell.angle_gamma   90.00
#
_symmetry.space_group_name_H-M   'P 1'
#
loop_
_entity.id
_entity.type
_entity.pdbx_description
1 polymer ?
#
loop_
_entity_poly.entity_id
_entity_poly.type
_entity_poly.pdbx_seq_one_letter_code
_entity_poly.pdbx_strand_id
1 'polypeptide(L)'
;MGPCLRRGAAGLGGALAAALALATPAAAQDVAIVNAKLVIGDGSAPVEGGTVVVRGGKVVAAGAGVAVPSGVERVDAQGRYVTPGIVAAFSRVGLTEVDAVSGTNDRSAPRTRFSAGLDIAPALNPMGSPVAVNRASGVTRAIVAPGSSSNLFAGQGAVVDLADDMDMVTRPRALQYVAFGEDGSAKAGGSRAATFLLFREQLLAARSYARNPATLAEWGNDAMIQRADADALVRVIDGTTPLFVRVDRAADIVNVIKLKGEFPALKLVLVGVTEGWLVARDIAAAKVPVLVSPLTDLPSTFEQLGATQSNAGRLKAAGVDVSVGVFDDDDAHKMGYATQYAGNLVGLARVPGASGMTWDQAFASISSVPARAVGMEASIGSLRPGRAGDVVIWDNDPLELGSRPTAVWIDGKAQSLTTRQDRLRDRYATPQEGALPKAYDR
;
A
#
# COMPACT_ATOMS: atom_id res chain seq x y z
N MET A 1 -23.75 58.80 -63.37
CA MET A 1 -23.15 60.08 -62.97
C MET A 1 -23.29 60.27 -61.51
N GLY A 2 -22.21 60.44 -60.80
CA GLY A 2 -22.19 60.78 -59.34
C GLY A 2 -21.32 59.85 -58.53
N PRO A 3 -20.37 60.38 -57.78
CA PRO A 3 -19.17 59.62 -57.34
C PRO A 3 -19.27 58.98 -55.98
N CYS A 4 -18.49 57.92 -55.82
CA CYS A 4 -18.17 57.23 -54.59
C CYS A 4 -17.52 58.14 -53.59
N LEU A 5 -17.99 58.03 -52.32
CA LEU A 5 -17.29 58.50 -51.16
C LEU A 5 -16.86 57.27 -50.29
N ARG A 6 -15.56 57.01 -50.27
CA ARG A 6 -14.90 56.10 -49.34
C ARG A 6 -14.84 56.72 -47.97
N ARG A 7 -15.36 56.05 -46.96
CA ARG A 7 -15.03 56.30 -45.53
C ARG A 7 -14.23 55.11 -44.99
N GLY A 8 -13.02 55.42 -44.60
CA GLY A 8 -12.15 54.46 -43.93
C GLY A 8 -12.58 54.21 -42.52
N ALA A 9 -12.69 52.97 -42.12
CA ALA A 9 -12.85 52.52 -40.73
C ALA A 9 -11.48 52.14 -40.20
N ALA A 10 -10.99 52.89 -39.25
CA ALA A 10 -9.80 52.54 -38.46
C ALA A 10 -10.18 51.44 -37.47
N GLY A 11 -9.61 50.23 -37.72
CA GLY A 11 -9.76 49.14 -36.80
C GLY A 11 -8.82 49.30 -35.58
N LEU A 12 -9.35 49.41 -34.39
CA LEU A 12 -8.61 49.22 -33.15
C LEU A 12 -8.46 47.68 -32.93
N GLY A 13 -7.28 47.16 -33.21
CA GLY A 13 -6.87 45.83 -32.83
C GLY A 13 -6.51 45.79 -31.34
N GLY A 14 -7.47 45.43 -30.49
CA GLY A 14 -7.21 45.07 -29.10
C GLY A 14 -6.56 43.71 -29.00
N ALA A 15 -5.27 43.67 -28.72
CA ALA A 15 -4.57 42.40 -28.39
C ALA A 15 -4.98 41.95 -27.02
N LEU A 16 -5.86 40.92 -26.94
CA LEU A 16 -6.17 40.20 -25.74
C LEU A 16 -5.01 39.22 -25.49
N ALA A 17 -4.04 39.61 -24.66
CA ALA A 17 -3.02 38.72 -24.15
C ALA A 17 -3.67 37.81 -23.07
N ALA A 18 -4.10 36.62 -23.48
CA ALA A 18 -4.49 35.56 -22.57
C ALA A 18 -3.23 35.07 -21.83
N ALA A 19 -3.05 35.49 -20.59
CA ALA A 19 -2.06 34.92 -19.70
C ALA A 19 -2.49 33.48 -19.37
N LEU A 20 -1.96 32.50 -20.10
CA LEU A 20 -1.96 31.09 -19.64
C LEU A 20 -1.08 31.05 -18.39
N ALA A 21 -1.73 31.01 -17.23
CA ALA A 21 -1.08 30.57 -16.00
C ALA A 21 -0.72 29.09 -16.19
N LEU A 22 0.51 28.82 -16.61
CA LEU A 22 1.11 27.51 -16.53
C LEU A 22 1.18 27.16 -15.05
N ALA A 23 0.28 26.29 -14.59
CA ALA A 23 0.38 25.66 -13.28
C ALA A 23 1.72 24.88 -13.29
N THR A 24 2.77 25.47 -12.75
CA THR A 24 4.02 24.75 -12.51
C THR A 24 3.69 23.63 -11.53
N PRO A 25 4.07 22.38 -11.82
CA PRO A 25 3.92 21.30 -10.83
C PRO A 25 4.62 21.76 -9.54
N ALA A 26 3.95 21.60 -8.40
CA ALA A 26 4.50 21.97 -7.11
C ALA A 26 5.84 21.24 -6.95
N ALA A 27 6.94 21.99 -7.03
CA ALA A 27 8.26 21.45 -6.79
C ALA A 27 8.34 20.97 -5.34
N ALA A 28 9.10 19.90 -5.08
CA ALA A 28 9.36 19.45 -3.71
C ALA A 28 9.91 20.64 -2.90
N GLN A 29 9.21 20.99 -1.82
CA GLN A 29 9.63 22.07 -0.95
C GLN A 29 10.70 21.58 0.00
N ASP A 30 11.79 22.35 0.14
CA ASP A 30 12.77 22.09 1.20
C ASP A 30 12.12 22.52 2.53
N VAL A 31 11.88 21.56 3.43
CA VAL A 31 11.21 21.81 4.72
C VAL A 31 11.98 21.18 5.87
N ALA A 32 12.05 21.89 6.98
CA ALA A 32 12.55 21.37 8.24
C ALA A 32 11.44 21.44 9.31
N ILE A 33 11.06 20.29 9.83
CA ILE A 33 10.09 20.17 10.90
C ILE A 33 10.89 20.07 12.21
N VAL A 34 10.71 21.03 13.11
CA VAL A 34 11.49 21.18 14.34
C VAL A 34 10.62 21.00 15.58
N ASN A 35 11.25 20.85 16.76
CA ASN A 35 10.58 20.74 18.05
C ASN A 35 9.52 19.63 18.05
N ALA A 36 9.89 18.45 17.55
CA ALA A 36 9.02 17.30 17.36
C ALA A 36 9.26 16.22 18.41
N LYS A 37 8.22 15.51 18.81
CA LYS A 37 8.36 14.14 19.27
C LYS A 37 8.54 13.25 18.04
N LEU A 38 9.81 13.09 17.64
CA LEU A 38 10.19 12.54 16.34
C LEU A 38 10.28 11.01 16.39
N VAL A 39 9.52 10.35 15.54
CA VAL A 39 9.55 8.91 15.31
C VAL A 39 10.27 8.61 14.01
N ILE A 40 11.38 7.87 14.06
CA ILE A 40 12.11 7.48 12.84
C ILE A 40 11.35 6.41 12.05
N GLY A 41 10.54 5.57 12.73
CA GLY A 41 9.71 4.55 12.10
C GLY A 41 10.42 3.21 11.85
N ASP A 42 11.63 3.04 12.34
CA ASP A 42 12.47 1.85 12.15
C ASP A 42 12.48 0.89 13.36
N GLY A 43 11.61 1.13 14.33
CA GLY A 43 11.55 0.39 15.60
C GLY A 43 12.38 0.99 16.72
N SER A 44 13.04 2.14 16.49
CA SER A 44 13.69 2.91 17.55
C SER A 44 12.70 3.77 18.32
N ALA A 45 13.02 4.07 19.58
CA ALA A 45 12.19 4.91 20.43
C ALA A 45 12.08 6.35 19.87
N PRO A 46 10.97 7.06 20.12
CA PRO A 46 10.79 8.46 19.75
C PRO A 46 11.86 9.37 20.35
N VAL A 47 12.25 10.41 19.61
CA VAL A 47 13.24 11.42 19.99
C VAL A 47 12.54 12.70 20.37
N GLU A 48 12.62 13.12 21.63
CA GLU A 48 12.04 14.37 22.10
C GLU A 48 12.83 15.59 21.58
N GLY A 49 12.13 16.64 21.18
CA GLY A 49 12.74 17.86 20.61
C GLY A 49 13.47 17.59 19.29
N GLY A 50 13.14 16.51 18.61
CA GLY A 50 13.76 16.10 17.35
C GLY A 50 13.47 17.05 16.19
N THR A 51 14.29 16.93 15.16
CA THR A 51 14.16 17.66 13.89
C THR A 51 14.30 16.70 12.72
N VAL A 52 13.47 16.86 11.70
CA VAL A 52 13.62 16.23 10.39
C VAL A 52 13.76 17.27 9.31
N VAL A 53 14.74 17.08 8.41
CA VAL A 53 14.99 17.96 7.26
C VAL A 53 14.76 17.20 5.98
N VAL A 54 13.86 17.70 5.14
CA VAL A 54 13.56 17.17 3.81
C VAL A 54 14.06 18.17 2.77
N ARG A 55 14.80 17.67 1.76
CA ARG A 55 15.27 18.47 0.63
C ARG A 55 15.20 17.67 -0.66
N GLY A 56 14.73 18.32 -1.73
CA GLY A 56 14.58 17.65 -3.02
C GLY A 56 13.74 16.37 -2.95
N GLY A 57 12.69 16.37 -2.11
CA GLY A 57 11.81 15.23 -1.93
C GLY A 57 12.34 14.11 -1.04
N LYS A 58 13.53 14.26 -0.43
CA LYS A 58 14.16 13.21 0.40
C LYS A 58 14.52 13.72 1.78
N VAL A 59 14.45 12.83 2.77
CA VAL A 59 15.00 13.07 4.09
C VAL A 59 16.52 13.18 3.98
N VAL A 60 17.09 14.29 4.41
CA VAL A 60 18.55 14.48 4.45
C VAL A 60 19.11 14.31 5.85
N ALA A 61 18.33 14.62 6.88
CA ALA A 61 18.71 14.39 8.28
C ALA A 61 17.46 14.24 9.15
N ALA A 62 17.50 13.41 10.19
CA ALA A 62 16.47 13.29 11.22
C ALA A 62 17.09 12.84 12.55
N GLY A 63 16.66 13.45 13.66
CA GLY A 63 17.14 13.11 15.00
C GLY A 63 17.22 14.30 15.95
N ALA A 64 17.89 14.09 17.09
CA ALA A 64 18.18 15.16 18.04
C ALA A 64 19.33 16.04 17.52
N GLY A 65 19.26 17.35 17.79
CA GLY A 65 20.35 18.28 17.48
C GLY A 65 20.66 18.47 15.99
N VAL A 66 19.75 18.09 15.10
CA VAL A 66 19.90 18.27 13.65
C VAL A 66 19.86 19.76 13.33
N ALA A 67 20.92 20.28 12.68
CA ALA A 67 20.98 21.67 12.24
C ALA A 67 20.04 21.89 11.03
N VAL A 68 19.28 22.97 11.08
CA VAL A 68 18.43 23.38 9.95
C VAL A 68 19.25 24.25 9.00
N PRO A 69 19.41 23.84 7.73
CA PRO A 69 20.14 24.63 6.74
C PRO A 69 19.49 26.01 6.50
N SER A 70 20.27 27.02 6.14
CA SER A 70 19.74 28.33 5.77
C SER A 70 18.84 28.23 4.51
N GLY A 71 17.77 29.03 4.49
CA GLY A 71 16.83 29.06 3.35
C GLY A 71 15.82 27.92 3.29
N VAL A 72 15.86 26.98 4.25
CA VAL A 72 14.83 25.92 4.35
C VAL A 72 13.67 26.43 5.19
N GLU A 73 12.42 26.19 4.70
CA GLU A 73 11.21 26.52 5.44
C GLU A 73 11.17 25.78 6.78
N ARG A 74 10.80 26.48 7.86
CA ARG A 74 10.69 25.87 9.19
C ARG A 74 9.25 25.72 9.61
N VAL A 75 8.87 24.52 9.97
CA VAL A 75 7.58 24.17 10.57
C VAL A 75 7.82 23.75 12.02
N ASP A 76 7.26 24.47 12.98
CA ASP A 76 7.33 24.08 14.39
C ASP A 76 6.24 23.05 14.71
N ALA A 77 6.64 21.85 15.06
CA ALA A 77 5.73 20.79 15.47
C ALA A 77 5.14 20.99 16.87
N GLN A 78 5.65 21.93 17.67
CA GLN A 78 5.14 22.25 19.01
C GLN A 78 5.10 21.02 19.95
N GLY A 79 6.10 20.17 19.91
CA GLY A 79 6.15 18.93 20.70
C GLY A 79 5.24 17.79 20.20
N ARG A 80 4.52 18.00 19.11
CA ARG A 80 3.63 16.97 18.53
C ARG A 80 4.42 15.82 17.90
N TYR A 81 3.76 14.69 17.74
CA TYR A 81 4.34 13.56 17.03
C TYR A 81 4.58 13.89 15.57
N VAL A 82 5.81 13.61 15.12
CA VAL A 82 6.22 13.66 13.70
C VAL A 82 6.76 12.30 13.33
N THR A 83 6.16 11.70 12.31
CA THR A 83 6.44 10.32 11.93
C THR A 83 6.70 10.23 10.43
N PRO A 84 7.31 9.12 9.92
CA PRO A 84 7.14 8.79 8.52
C PRO A 84 5.67 8.55 8.21
N GLY A 85 5.29 8.70 6.95
CA GLY A 85 3.97 8.30 6.50
C GLY A 85 3.75 6.80 6.67
N ILE A 86 2.48 6.43 6.87
CA ILE A 86 2.08 5.04 6.95
C ILE A 86 2.27 4.39 5.58
N VAL A 87 2.82 3.17 5.57
CA VAL A 87 2.89 2.28 4.41
C VAL A 87 1.83 1.20 4.61
N ALA A 88 0.72 1.29 3.90
CA ALA A 88 -0.31 0.25 3.94
C ALA A 88 0.27 -1.06 3.39
N ALA A 89 0.33 -2.08 4.24
CA ALA A 89 1.01 -3.35 3.94
C ALA A 89 0.30 -4.17 2.85
N PHE A 90 -1.00 -3.94 2.67
CA PHE A 90 -1.84 -4.62 1.68
C PHE A 90 -3.05 -3.75 1.36
N SER A 91 -3.37 -3.56 0.08
CA SER A 91 -4.45 -2.66 -0.32
C SER A 91 -5.00 -2.97 -1.72
N ARG A 92 -6.18 -2.39 -1.99
CA ARG A 92 -6.82 -2.32 -3.31
C ARG A 92 -7.05 -0.86 -3.73
N VAL A 93 -6.41 0.10 -3.06
CA VAL A 93 -6.54 1.52 -3.38
C VAL A 93 -6.19 1.79 -4.85
N GLY A 94 -6.98 2.62 -5.49
CA GLY A 94 -6.86 2.90 -6.92
C GLY A 94 -7.48 1.84 -7.84
N LEU A 95 -7.72 0.61 -7.36
CA LEU A 95 -8.41 -0.44 -8.12
C LEU A 95 -9.91 -0.51 -7.81
N THR A 96 -10.35 0.03 -6.69
CA THR A 96 -11.74 -0.02 -6.23
C THR A 96 -12.18 1.37 -5.80
N GLU A 97 -13.23 1.90 -6.44
CA GLU A 97 -13.88 3.15 -6.04
C GLU A 97 -15.09 2.86 -5.15
N VAL A 98 -15.98 1.97 -5.60
CA VAL A 98 -17.13 1.49 -4.84
C VAL A 98 -17.21 -0.02 -4.98
N ASP A 99 -17.01 -0.76 -3.92
CA ASP A 99 -16.84 -2.22 -3.97
C ASP A 99 -18.05 -2.95 -4.59
N ALA A 100 -19.28 -2.55 -4.25
CA ALA A 100 -20.50 -3.14 -4.77
C ALA A 100 -20.84 -2.76 -6.24
N VAL A 101 -20.05 -1.86 -6.87
CA VAL A 101 -20.30 -1.42 -8.25
C VAL A 101 -19.23 -1.97 -9.18
N SER A 102 -19.56 -3.04 -9.91
CA SER A 102 -18.60 -3.79 -10.75
C SER A 102 -17.84 -2.93 -11.76
N GLY A 103 -18.47 -1.90 -12.33
CA GLY A 103 -17.83 -0.98 -13.29
C GLY A 103 -16.81 -0.03 -12.68
N THR A 104 -16.65 -0.03 -11.35
CA THR A 104 -15.66 0.77 -10.60
C THR A 104 -14.66 -0.12 -9.84
N ASN A 105 -14.57 -1.40 -10.20
CA ASN A 105 -13.80 -2.39 -9.48
C ASN A 105 -12.92 -3.20 -10.44
N ASP A 106 -11.66 -2.79 -10.55
CA ASP A 106 -10.65 -3.39 -11.43
C ASP A 106 -9.67 -4.31 -10.68
N ARG A 107 -10.02 -4.73 -9.45
CA ARG A 107 -9.14 -5.56 -8.63
C ARG A 107 -8.89 -6.96 -9.19
N SER A 108 -9.81 -7.49 -10.02
CA SER A 108 -9.70 -8.84 -10.56
C SER A 108 -10.25 -8.96 -11.99
N ALA A 109 -9.72 -9.92 -12.75
CA ALA A 109 -10.14 -10.22 -14.12
C ALA A 109 -10.52 -11.72 -14.26
N PRO A 110 -11.67 -12.16 -13.71
CA PRO A 110 -12.01 -13.58 -13.58
C PRO A 110 -12.30 -14.28 -14.94
N ARG A 111 -12.54 -13.52 -16.00
CA ARG A 111 -12.87 -14.06 -17.33
C ARG A 111 -11.70 -14.06 -18.31
N THR A 112 -10.53 -13.60 -17.89
CA THR A 112 -9.33 -13.63 -18.74
C THR A 112 -8.64 -14.98 -18.69
N ARG A 113 -7.94 -15.34 -19.77
CA ARG A 113 -7.04 -16.50 -19.80
C ARG A 113 -5.66 -16.24 -19.17
N PHE A 114 -5.35 -14.97 -18.90
CA PHE A 114 -4.11 -14.56 -18.24
C PHE A 114 -4.26 -14.64 -16.72
N SER A 115 -3.13 -14.83 -16.03
CA SER A 115 -3.10 -14.94 -14.57
C SER A 115 -1.90 -14.18 -14.00
N ALA A 116 -0.76 -14.81 -13.81
CA ALA A 116 0.46 -14.23 -13.26
C ALA A 116 0.96 -13.00 -14.03
N GLY A 117 0.72 -12.96 -15.34
CA GLY A 117 1.12 -11.87 -16.23
C GLY A 117 0.29 -10.58 -16.09
N LEU A 118 -0.86 -10.63 -15.43
CA LEU A 118 -1.70 -9.44 -15.23
C LEU A 118 -0.95 -8.41 -14.37
N ASP A 119 -0.77 -7.21 -14.92
CA ASP A 119 -0.18 -6.07 -14.24
C ASP A 119 -1.27 -5.06 -13.89
N ILE A 120 -1.44 -4.74 -12.60
CA ILE A 120 -2.48 -3.81 -12.14
C ILE A 120 -2.16 -2.34 -12.40
N ALA A 121 -0.90 -2.00 -12.68
CA ALA A 121 -0.48 -0.60 -12.79
C ALA A 121 -1.33 0.24 -13.77
N PRO A 122 -1.71 -0.26 -14.98
CA PRO A 122 -2.56 0.50 -15.89
C PRO A 122 -4.00 0.72 -15.42
N ALA A 123 -4.47 -0.05 -14.42
CA ALA A 123 -5.84 0.04 -13.91
C ALA A 123 -5.96 0.98 -12.70
N LEU A 124 -4.85 1.48 -12.17
CA LEU A 124 -4.83 2.33 -10.99
C LEU A 124 -5.39 3.73 -11.30
N ASN A 125 -6.36 4.16 -10.50
CA ASN A 125 -6.96 5.49 -10.58
C ASN A 125 -6.48 6.39 -9.42
N PRO A 126 -5.57 7.34 -9.66
CA PRO A 126 -5.09 8.26 -8.62
C PRO A 126 -6.15 9.23 -8.12
N MET A 127 -7.21 9.48 -8.92
CA MET A 127 -8.29 10.42 -8.57
C MET A 127 -9.43 9.74 -7.79
N GLY A 128 -9.31 8.45 -7.50
CA GLY A 128 -10.30 7.71 -6.73
C GLY A 128 -10.49 8.29 -5.32
N SER A 129 -11.74 8.35 -4.83
CA SER A 129 -12.05 8.91 -3.50
C SER A 129 -11.30 8.21 -2.36
N PRO A 130 -10.99 6.89 -2.42
CA PRO A 130 -10.18 6.23 -1.40
C PRO A 130 -8.77 6.82 -1.24
N VAL A 131 -8.17 7.34 -2.32
CA VAL A 131 -6.81 7.93 -2.27
C VAL A 131 -6.78 9.13 -1.32
N ALA A 132 -7.66 10.11 -1.53
CA ALA A 132 -7.73 11.31 -0.71
C ALA A 132 -8.09 11.02 0.77
N VAL A 133 -9.01 10.08 1.02
CA VAL A 133 -9.42 9.68 2.37
C VAL A 133 -8.27 9.07 3.15
N ASN A 134 -7.53 8.16 2.54
CA ASN A 134 -6.41 7.49 3.19
C ASN A 134 -5.21 8.44 3.38
N ARG A 135 -4.93 9.31 2.39
CA ARG A 135 -3.92 10.37 2.53
C ARG A 135 -4.23 11.28 3.73
N ALA A 136 -5.48 11.70 3.88
CA ALA A 136 -5.93 12.50 5.03
C ALA A 136 -5.82 11.75 6.38
N SER A 137 -5.72 10.41 6.34
CA SER A 137 -5.47 9.57 7.51
C SER A 137 -3.98 9.28 7.75
N GLY A 138 -3.06 9.92 7.01
CA GLY A 138 -1.61 9.77 7.18
C GLY A 138 -0.98 8.62 6.40
N VAL A 139 -1.74 7.93 5.54
CA VAL A 139 -1.18 6.94 4.63
C VAL A 139 -0.53 7.65 3.45
N THR A 140 0.77 7.44 3.25
CA THR A 140 1.52 8.06 2.15
C THR A 140 1.86 7.08 1.05
N ARG A 141 2.02 5.79 1.40
CA ARG A 141 2.33 4.71 0.46
C ARG A 141 1.42 3.52 0.69
N ALA A 142 1.17 2.75 -0.37
CA ALA A 142 0.44 1.50 -0.27
C ALA A 142 1.06 0.41 -1.16
N ILE A 143 1.03 -0.83 -0.65
CA ILE A 143 1.33 -2.03 -1.42
C ILE A 143 0.00 -2.54 -1.98
N VAL A 144 -0.21 -2.31 -3.26
CA VAL A 144 -1.46 -2.68 -3.94
C VAL A 144 -1.28 -4.03 -4.60
N ALA A 145 -2.14 -4.97 -4.21
CA ALA A 145 -2.16 -6.32 -4.78
C ALA A 145 -3.46 -6.55 -5.58
N PRO A 146 -3.44 -7.38 -6.63
CA PRO A 146 -4.66 -7.78 -7.32
C PRO A 146 -5.56 -8.59 -6.37
N GLY A 147 -6.87 -8.57 -6.63
CA GLY A 147 -7.84 -9.41 -5.95
C GLY A 147 -7.78 -10.85 -6.44
N SER A 148 -8.46 -11.72 -5.71
CA SER A 148 -8.60 -13.12 -6.11
C SER A 148 -9.31 -13.24 -7.46
N SER A 149 -8.85 -14.16 -8.29
CA SER A 149 -9.32 -14.40 -9.66
C SER A 149 -9.78 -15.86 -9.79
N SER A 150 -10.19 -16.27 -10.99
CA SER A 150 -10.49 -17.69 -11.29
C SER A 150 -9.23 -18.55 -11.33
N ASN A 151 -8.05 -17.94 -11.48
CA ASN A 151 -6.76 -18.64 -11.52
C ASN A 151 -6.06 -18.58 -10.16
N LEU A 152 -5.13 -19.52 -9.94
CA LEU A 152 -4.36 -19.58 -8.70
C LEU A 152 -3.52 -18.31 -8.48
N PHE A 153 -2.74 -17.90 -9.51
CA PHE A 153 -2.07 -16.61 -9.53
C PHE A 153 -3.05 -15.51 -9.92
N ALA A 154 -3.12 -14.45 -9.14
CA ALA A 154 -4.03 -13.33 -9.38
C ALA A 154 -3.40 -12.22 -10.24
N GLY A 155 -2.08 -12.13 -10.27
CA GLY A 155 -1.34 -11.12 -11.03
C GLY A 155 -0.25 -10.42 -10.23
N GLN A 156 0.30 -9.36 -10.83
CA GLN A 156 1.39 -8.56 -10.30
C GLN A 156 0.84 -7.28 -9.67
N GLY A 157 1.26 -6.99 -8.43
CA GLY A 157 0.91 -5.78 -7.71
C GLY A 157 1.94 -4.67 -7.87
N ALA A 158 1.62 -3.49 -7.32
CA ALA A 158 2.44 -2.29 -7.38
C ALA A 158 2.63 -1.67 -6.00
N VAL A 159 3.69 -0.88 -5.82
CA VAL A 159 3.77 0.10 -4.73
C VAL A 159 3.39 1.46 -5.31
N VAL A 160 2.49 2.13 -4.61
CA VAL A 160 1.96 3.43 -5.01
C VAL A 160 2.20 4.46 -3.91
N ASP A 161 2.22 5.73 -4.28
CA ASP A 161 2.02 6.83 -3.34
C ASP A 161 0.59 7.38 -3.45
N LEU A 162 0.23 8.18 -2.46
CA LEU A 162 -1.10 8.78 -2.37
C LEU A 162 -1.04 10.30 -2.57
N ALA A 163 -0.06 10.79 -3.34
CA ALA A 163 0.04 12.22 -3.67
C ALA A 163 -1.19 12.72 -4.44
N ASP A 164 -1.40 14.03 -4.40
CA ASP A 164 -2.51 14.69 -5.12
C ASP A 164 -2.08 15.05 -6.54
N ASP A 165 -1.66 14.02 -7.30
CA ASP A 165 -1.27 14.16 -8.70
C ASP A 165 -1.64 12.87 -9.48
N MET A 166 -1.29 12.84 -10.77
CA MET A 166 -1.65 11.72 -11.66
C MET A 166 -0.60 10.62 -11.72
N ASP A 167 0.53 10.75 -11.05
CA ASP A 167 1.64 9.80 -11.07
C ASP A 167 1.76 9.07 -9.72
N MET A 168 0.83 8.14 -9.48
CA MET A 168 0.81 7.41 -8.21
C MET A 168 1.71 6.15 -8.19
N VAL A 169 2.20 5.67 -9.34
CA VAL A 169 2.91 4.38 -9.38
C VAL A 169 4.39 4.55 -9.06
N THR A 170 4.76 4.34 -7.80
CA THR A 170 6.16 4.38 -7.36
C THR A 170 6.98 3.19 -7.89
N ARG A 171 6.39 1.98 -7.90
CA ARG A 171 7.05 0.75 -8.40
C ARG A 171 6.02 -0.21 -8.99
N PRO A 172 5.96 -0.37 -10.32
CA PRO A 172 5.12 -1.38 -10.94
C PRO A 172 5.70 -2.78 -10.72
N ARG A 173 4.86 -3.81 -10.80
CA ARG A 173 5.25 -5.23 -10.69
C ARG A 173 6.10 -5.51 -9.45
N ALA A 174 5.74 -4.86 -8.33
CA ALA A 174 6.48 -4.92 -7.07
C ALA A 174 6.32 -6.26 -6.34
N LEU A 175 5.29 -7.02 -6.68
CA LEU A 175 4.98 -8.33 -6.10
C LEU A 175 4.20 -9.19 -7.10
N GLN A 176 4.23 -10.51 -6.87
CA GLN A 176 3.31 -11.48 -7.48
C GLN A 176 2.37 -11.98 -6.38
N TYR A 177 1.06 -12.01 -6.64
CA TYR A 177 0.07 -12.47 -5.66
C TYR A 177 -0.52 -13.83 -6.03
N VAL A 178 -0.62 -14.72 -5.05
CA VAL A 178 -1.18 -16.05 -5.17
C VAL A 178 -2.00 -16.39 -3.93
N ALA A 179 -3.13 -17.09 -4.10
CA ALA A 179 -3.96 -17.57 -3.01
C ALA A 179 -3.82 -19.09 -2.83
N PHE A 180 -3.60 -19.51 -1.58
CA PHE A 180 -3.62 -20.90 -1.12
C PHE A 180 -4.85 -21.13 -0.22
N GLY A 181 -4.86 -22.20 0.54
CA GLY A 181 -5.93 -22.52 1.46
C GLY A 181 -7.24 -22.90 0.77
N GLU A 182 -8.35 -22.49 1.33
CA GLU A 182 -9.69 -22.78 0.78
C GLU A 182 -9.91 -22.10 -0.57
N ASP A 183 -9.51 -20.85 -0.72
CA ASP A 183 -9.63 -20.11 -1.98
C ASP A 183 -8.79 -20.74 -3.10
N GLY A 184 -7.52 -21.08 -2.82
CA GLY A 184 -6.65 -21.77 -3.77
C GLY A 184 -7.15 -23.17 -4.12
N SER A 185 -7.73 -23.88 -3.16
CA SER A 185 -8.30 -25.22 -3.38
C SER A 185 -9.47 -25.17 -4.35
N ALA A 186 -10.37 -24.22 -4.20
CA ALA A 186 -11.51 -24.04 -5.09
C ALA A 186 -11.06 -23.82 -6.56
N LYS A 187 -9.97 -23.08 -6.77
CA LYS A 187 -9.39 -22.80 -8.09
C LYS A 187 -8.63 -23.98 -8.69
N ALA A 188 -8.11 -24.86 -7.85
CA ALA A 188 -7.30 -26.00 -8.26
C ALA A 188 -8.10 -27.32 -8.35
N GLY A 189 -9.44 -27.24 -8.42
CA GLY A 189 -10.31 -28.42 -8.54
C GLY A 189 -10.78 -28.99 -7.20
N GLY A 190 -10.75 -28.21 -6.11
CA GLY A 190 -11.38 -28.55 -4.83
C GLY A 190 -10.47 -29.22 -3.79
N SER A 191 -9.15 -29.25 -4.01
CA SER A 191 -8.22 -29.92 -3.09
C SER A 191 -6.93 -29.11 -2.87
N ARG A 192 -6.50 -29.01 -1.59
CA ARG A 192 -5.18 -28.44 -1.25
C ARG A 192 -4.02 -29.20 -1.93
N ALA A 193 -4.13 -30.51 -2.08
CA ALA A 193 -3.12 -31.29 -2.81
C ALA A 193 -3.02 -30.85 -4.27
N ALA A 194 -4.16 -30.61 -4.92
CA ALA A 194 -4.19 -30.08 -6.28
C ALA A 194 -3.64 -28.64 -6.35
N THR A 195 -3.89 -27.80 -5.33
CA THR A 195 -3.30 -26.46 -5.26
C THR A 195 -1.78 -26.50 -5.29
N PHE A 196 -1.16 -27.32 -4.43
CA PHE A 196 0.30 -27.45 -4.38
C PHE A 196 0.86 -28.00 -5.69
N LEU A 197 0.20 -29.01 -6.28
CA LEU A 197 0.61 -29.57 -7.56
C LEU A 197 0.54 -28.53 -8.68
N LEU A 198 -0.60 -27.86 -8.83
CA LEU A 198 -0.82 -26.85 -9.86
C LEU A 198 0.20 -25.69 -9.72
N PHE A 199 0.38 -25.19 -8.52
CA PHE A 199 1.36 -24.14 -8.24
C PHE A 199 2.77 -24.54 -8.66
N ARG A 200 3.19 -25.75 -8.22
CA ARG A 200 4.51 -26.29 -8.54
C ARG A 200 4.72 -26.46 -10.04
N GLU A 201 3.74 -27.05 -10.74
CA GLU A 201 3.81 -27.26 -12.18
C GLU A 201 3.87 -25.94 -12.97
N GLN A 202 3.13 -24.92 -12.55
CA GLN A 202 3.22 -23.59 -13.17
C GLN A 202 4.60 -22.95 -12.99
N LEU A 203 5.24 -23.08 -11.81
CA LEU A 203 6.62 -22.61 -11.62
C LEU A 203 7.63 -23.44 -12.41
N LEU A 204 7.44 -24.75 -12.53
CA LEU A 204 8.28 -25.61 -13.35
C LEU A 204 8.15 -25.27 -14.84
N ALA A 205 6.94 -25.00 -15.32
CA ALA A 205 6.70 -24.53 -16.68
C ALA A 205 7.42 -23.21 -16.97
N ALA A 206 7.35 -22.23 -16.04
CA ALA A 206 8.10 -20.98 -16.13
C ALA A 206 9.62 -21.20 -16.13
N ARG A 207 10.11 -22.14 -15.31
CA ARG A 207 11.54 -22.50 -15.28
C ARG A 207 12.01 -23.14 -16.59
N SER A 208 11.17 -23.97 -17.23
CA SER A 208 11.45 -24.54 -18.52
C SER A 208 11.46 -23.48 -19.62
N TYR A 209 10.47 -22.59 -19.61
CA TYR A 209 10.41 -21.44 -20.50
C TYR A 209 11.64 -20.53 -20.37
N ALA A 210 12.12 -20.25 -19.16
CA ALA A 210 13.33 -19.47 -18.95
C ALA A 210 14.59 -20.08 -19.61
N ARG A 211 14.64 -21.42 -19.70
CA ARG A 211 15.75 -22.13 -20.34
C ARG A 211 15.61 -22.19 -21.85
N ASN A 212 14.40 -22.40 -22.33
CA ASN A 212 14.07 -22.48 -23.75
C ASN A 212 12.66 -21.90 -23.99
N PRO A 213 12.52 -20.66 -24.50
CA PRO A 213 11.23 -20.05 -24.76
C PRO A 213 10.34 -20.80 -25.78
N ALA A 214 10.92 -21.69 -26.60
CA ALA A 214 10.16 -22.47 -27.56
C ALA A 214 9.27 -23.54 -26.89
N THR A 215 9.56 -23.94 -25.66
CA THR A 215 8.82 -25.03 -24.95
C THR A 215 7.31 -24.73 -24.83
N LEU A 216 6.91 -23.46 -24.66
CA LEU A 216 5.47 -23.11 -24.62
C LEU A 216 4.78 -23.34 -25.98
N ALA A 217 5.46 -23.08 -27.08
CA ALA A 217 4.92 -23.34 -28.42
C ALA A 217 4.85 -24.85 -28.71
N GLU A 218 5.82 -25.62 -28.21
CA GLU A 218 5.84 -27.09 -28.33
C GLU A 218 4.68 -27.72 -27.55
N TRP A 219 4.31 -27.19 -26.40
CA TRP A 219 3.17 -27.69 -25.59
C TRP A 219 1.81 -27.28 -26.18
N GLY A 220 1.73 -26.26 -27.02
CA GLY A 220 0.49 -25.86 -27.70
C GLY A 220 -0.66 -25.65 -26.73
N ASN A 221 -1.78 -26.36 -26.94
CA ASN A 221 -2.97 -26.24 -26.09
C ASN A 221 -2.81 -26.89 -24.70
N ASP A 222 -1.78 -27.75 -24.51
CA ASP A 222 -1.49 -28.36 -23.21
C ASP A 222 -0.63 -27.51 -22.31
N ALA A 223 -0.25 -26.28 -22.77
CA ALA A 223 0.50 -25.34 -21.98
C ALA A 223 -0.30 -24.87 -20.74
N MET A 224 0.24 -25.13 -19.55
CA MET A 224 -0.41 -24.78 -18.27
C MET A 224 -0.42 -23.28 -17.99
N ILE A 225 0.40 -22.50 -18.69
CA ILE A 225 0.54 -21.04 -18.51
C ILE A 225 0.68 -20.37 -19.88
N GLN A 226 0.22 -19.13 -19.96
CA GLN A 226 0.44 -18.30 -21.13
C GLN A 226 1.86 -17.68 -21.10
N ARG A 227 2.35 -17.21 -22.26
CA ARG A 227 3.68 -16.58 -22.35
C ARG A 227 3.85 -15.41 -21.35
N ALA A 228 2.83 -14.53 -21.24
CA ALA A 228 2.89 -13.41 -20.30
C ALA A 228 2.96 -13.88 -18.85
N ASP A 229 2.30 -15.01 -18.53
CA ASP A 229 2.35 -15.61 -17.19
C ASP A 229 3.75 -16.20 -16.92
N ALA A 230 4.35 -16.86 -17.94
CA ALA A 230 5.69 -17.41 -17.84
C ALA A 230 6.73 -16.30 -17.60
N ASP A 231 6.66 -15.19 -18.36
CA ASP A 231 7.55 -14.03 -18.19
C ASP A 231 7.48 -13.47 -16.75
N ALA A 232 6.27 -13.38 -16.18
CA ALA A 232 6.06 -12.91 -14.81
C ALA A 232 6.61 -13.90 -13.77
N LEU A 233 6.35 -15.22 -13.95
CA LEU A 233 6.77 -16.26 -13.02
C LEU A 233 8.28 -16.52 -13.05
N VAL A 234 8.96 -16.28 -14.17
CA VAL A 234 10.44 -16.29 -14.21
C VAL A 234 11.02 -15.34 -13.19
N ARG A 235 10.46 -14.11 -13.08
CA ARG A 235 10.91 -13.11 -12.11
C ARG A 235 10.64 -13.51 -10.65
N VAL A 236 9.67 -14.40 -10.43
CA VAL A 236 9.38 -14.99 -9.12
C VAL A 236 10.41 -16.05 -8.76
N ILE A 237 10.69 -16.98 -9.67
CA ILE A 237 11.62 -18.09 -9.40
C ILE A 237 13.08 -17.65 -9.32
N ASP A 238 13.46 -16.53 -9.96
CA ASP A 238 14.81 -15.93 -9.84
C ASP A 238 14.94 -14.98 -8.63
N GLY A 239 13.83 -14.73 -7.90
CA GLY A 239 13.79 -13.87 -6.72
C GLY A 239 13.83 -12.38 -7.01
N THR A 240 13.65 -11.94 -8.27
CA THR A 240 13.55 -10.53 -8.63
C THR A 240 12.24 -9.92 -8.10
N THR A 241 11.13 -10.68 -8.19
CA THR A 241 9.80 -10.26 -7.71
C THR A 241 9.41 -11.11 -6.50
N PRO A 242 9.10 -10.51 -5.33
CA PRO A 242 8.60 -11.25 -4.18
C PRO A 242 7.24 -11.88 -4.45
N LEU A 243 7.03 -13.09 -3.90
CA LEU A 243 5.79 -13.85 -3.99
C LEU A 243 4.98 -13.68 -2.71
N PHE A 244 3.86 -12.99 -2.80
CA PHE A 244 2.87 -12.81 -1.74
C PHE A 244 1.89 -13.96 -1.78
N VAL A 245 1.88 -14.77 -0.72
CA VAL A 245 1.08 -16.00 -0.62
C VAL A 245 0.02 -15.81 0.47
N ARG A 246 -1.26 -15.78 0.09
CA ARG A 246 -2.35 -15.82 1.05
C ARG A 246 -2.48 -17.23 1.60
N VAL A 247 -2.30 -17.38 2.90
CA VAL A 247 -2.37 -18.66 3.61
C VAL A 247 -2.64 -18.44 5.07
N ASP A 248 -3.58 -19.16 5.67
CA ASP A 248 -3.99 -18.98 7.06
C ASP A 248 -3.66 -20.18 7.96
N ARG A 249 -3.87 -21.43 7.50
CA ARG A 249 -3.71 -22.65 8.28
C ARG A 249 -2.24 -23.01 8.51
N ALA A 250 -1.86 -23.35 9.73
CA ALA A 250 -0.47 -23.65 10.13
C ALA A 250 0.21 -24.73 9.27
N ALA A 251 -0.49 -25.81 8.95
CA ALA A 251 0.05 -26.89 8.11
C ALA A 251 0.38 -26.41 6.68
N ASP A 252 -0.47 -25.53 6.12
CA ASP A 252 -0.27 -24.97 4.77
C ASP A 252 0.88 -23.96 4.78
N ILE A 253 1.03 -23.15 5.84
CA ILE A 253 2.17 -22.24 6.05
C ILE A 253 3.50 -23.00 5.98
N VAL A 254 3.61 -24.10 6.73
CA VAL A 254 4.83 -24.93 6.75
C VAL A 254 5.11 -25.50 5.34
N ASN A 255 4.08 -25.97 4.64
CA ASN A 255 4.24 -26.52 3.31
C ASN A 255 4.63 -25.44 2.27
N VAL A 256 4.09 -24.24 2.36
CA VAL A 256 4.51 -23.10 1.52
C VAL A 256 5.99 -22.76 1.77
N ILE A 257 6.43 -22.71 3.03
CA ILE A 257 7.84 -22.46 3.37
C ILE A 257 8.77 -23.52 2.77
N LYS A 258 8.36 -24.79 2.76
CA LYS A 258 9.14 -25.88 2.17
C LYS A 258 9.40 -25.71 0.68
N LEU A 259 8.59 -24.95 -0.05
CA LEU A 259 8.81 -24.65 -1.47
C LEU A 259 10.16 -23.93 -1.72
N LYS A 260 10.70 -23.23 -0.72
CA LYS A 260 12.07 -22.67 -0.83
C LYS A 260 13.16 -23.73 -1.00
N GLY A 261 12.91 -24.98 -0.59
CA GLY A 261 13.83 -26.09 -0.85
C GLY A 261 13.94 -26.45 -2.33
N GLU A 262 12.87 -26.32 -3.09
CA GLU A 262 12.83 -26.58 -4.52
C GLU A 262 13.14 -25.33 -5.37
N PHE A 263 12.77 -24.14 -4.85
CA PHE A 263 12.98 -22.84 -5.47
C PHE A 263 13.73 -21.93 -4.48
N PRO A 264 15.06 -22.08 -4.30
CA PRO A 264 15.82 -21.40 -3.23
C PRO A 264 15.85 -19.88 -3.34
N ALA A 265 15.69 -19.32 -4.55
CA ALA A 265 15.66 -17.89 -4.78
C ALA A 265 14.29 -17.23 -4.45
N LEU A 266 13.23 -18.02 -4.18
CA LEU A 266 11.93 -17.45 -3.85
C LEU A 266 12.01 -16.50 -2.65
N LYS A 267 11.53 -15.28 -2.85
CA LYS A 267 11.29 -14.29 -1.80
C LYS A 267 9.83 -14.37 -1.38
N LEU A 268 9.53 -15.27 -0.42
CA LEU A 268 8.18 -15.42 0.10
C LEU A 268 7.80 -14.28 1.05
N VAL A 269 6.55 -13.83 0.96
CA VAL A 269 5.86 -13.00 1.93
C VAL A 269 4.50 -13.66 2.18
N LEU A 270 4.19 -14.01 3.43
CA LEU A 270 2.92 -14.65 3.76
C LEU A 270 1.88 -13.62 4.15
N VAL A 271 0.64 -13.80 3.68
CA VAL A 271 -0.48 -12.88 3.92
C VAL A 271 -1.62 -13.63 4.61
N GLY A 272 -2.22 -13.02 5.62
CA GLY A 272 -3.24 -13.63 6.49
C GLY A 272 -2.60 -14.27 7.72
N VAL A 273 -2.07 -15.46 7.56
CA VAL A 273 -1.24 -16.16 8.57
C VAL A 273 -1.94 -16.27 9.94
N THR A 274 -3.27 -16.49 9.94
CA THR A 274 -4.09 -16.48 11.16
C THR A 274 -3.61 -17.51 12.20
N GLU A 275 -3.17 -18.70 11.76
CA GLU A 275 -2.59 -19.72 12.62
C GLU A 275 -1.05 -19.66 12.70
N GLY A 276 -0.43 -18.57 12.25
CA GLY A 276 1.03 -18.42 12.17
C GLY A 276 1.75 -18.59 13.51
N TRP A 277 1.10 -18.19 14.61
CA TRP A 277 1.67 -18.33 15.94
C TRP A 277 1.98 -19.79 16.34
N LEU A 278 1.24 -20.77 15.79
CA LEU A 278 1.49 -22.19 16.00
C LEU A 278 2.81 -22.67 15.39
N VAL A 279 3.27 -22.00 14.33
CA VAL A 279 4.47 -22.32 13.56
C VAL A 279 5.44 -21.12 13.47
N ALA A 280 5.38 -20.23 14.44
CA ALA A 280 6.16 -18.99 14.46
C ALA A 280 7.67 -19.23 14.37
N ARG A 281 8.18 -20.32 14.94
CA ARG A 281 9.60 -20.69 14.89
C ARG A 281 10.03 -21.10 13.48
N ASP A 282 9.17 -21.81 12.76
CA ASP A 282 9.45 -22.23 11.37
C ASP A 282 9.47 -21.01 10.44
N ILE A 283 8.53 -20.07 10.61
CA ILE A 283 8.47 -18.81 9.86
C ILE A 283 9.74 -17.98 10.13
N ALA A 284 10.12 -17.83 11.40
CA ALA A 284 11.32 -17.10 11.82
C ALA A 284 12.60 -17.72 11.26
N ALA A 285 12.75 -19.07 11.38
CA ALA A 285 13.91 -19.80 10.86
C ALA A 285 14.05 -19.64 9.34
N ALA A 286 12.93 -19.62 8.61
CA ALA A 286 12.89 -19.40 7.16
C ALA A 286 13.11 -17.93 6.76
N LYS A 287 13.12 -16.99 7.72
CA LYS A 287 13.23 -15.54 7.50
C LYS A 287 12.16 -15.02 6.54
N VAL A 288 10.92 -15.48 6.70
CA VAL A 288 9.80 -15.10 5.85
C VAL A 288 9.00 -14.00 6.56
N PRO A 289 8.88 -12.79 5.97
CA PRO A 289 8.03 -11.74 6.54
C PRO A 289 6.56 -12.09 6.36
N VAL A 290 5.73 -11.55 7.26
CA VAL A 290 4.30 -11.81 7.27
C VAL A 290 3.49 -10.51 7.29
N LEU A 291 2.31 -10.55 6.70
CA LEU A 291 1.28 -9.52 6.75
C LEU A 291 0.06 -10.12 7.47
N VAL A 292 -0.32 -9.54 8.61
CA VAL A 292 -1.40 -10.04 9.44
C VAL A 292 -2.46 -8.99 9.72
N SER A 293 -3.71 -9.43 9.93
CA SER A 293 -4.76 -8.62 10.55
C SER A 293 -4.76 -8.91 12.06
N PRO A 294 -4.49 -7.93 12.93
CA PRO A 294 -4.44 -8.17 14.38
C PRO A 294 -5.82 -8.28 15.01
N LEU A 295 -6.91 -8.02 14.27
CA LEU A 295 -8.28 -8.13 14.78
C LEU A 295 -8.86 -9.54 14.68
N THR A 296 -8.24 -10.46 13.94
CA THR A 296 -8.73 -11.82 13.78
C THR A 296 -8.59 -12.58 15.07
N ASP A 297 -9.71 -12.76 15.79
CA ASP A 297 -9.79 -13.42 17.09
C ASP A 297 -10.71 -14.65 17.08
N LEU A 298 -11.71 -14.63 16.21
CA LEU A 298 -12.64 -15.74 15.99
C LEU A 298 -12.48 -16.29 14.56
N PRO A 299 -12.61 -17.61 14.38
CA PRO A 299 -12.52 -18.21 13.07
C PRO A 299 -13.72 -17.81 12.20
N SER A 300 -13.48 -17.31 11.00
CA SER A 300 -14.48 -17.11 9.95
C SER A 300 -14.52 -18.28 8.96
N THR A 301 -13.48 -19.10 8.93
CA THR A 301 -13.33 -20.29 8.08
C THR A 301 -12.66 -21.42 8.85
N PHE A 302 -12.69 -22.64 8.30
CA PHE A 302 -12.04 -23.80 8.94
C PHE A 302 -10.50 -23.77 8.89
N GLU A 303 -9.90 -22.85 8.15
CA GLU A 303 -8.45 -22.65 8.16
C GLU A 303 -7.96 -21.60 9.18
N GLN A 304 -8.89 -21.08 9.98
CA GLN A 304 -8.64 -20.05 11.00
C GLN A 304 -9.03 -20.51 12.43
N LEU A 305 -9.15 -21.83 12.65
CA LEU A 305 -9.58 -22.37 13.96
C LEU A 305 -8.69 -21.94 15.12
N GLY A 306 -7.41 -21.71 14.85
CA GLY A 306 -6.44 -21.19 15.81
C GLY A 306 -6.38 -19.66 15.89
N ALA A 307 -7.39 -18.93 15.43
CA ALA A 307 -7.44 -17.46 15.46
C ALA A 307 -7.23 -16.94 16.90
N THR A 308 -6.44 -15.87 17.01
CA THR A 308 -6.20 -15.18 18.29
C THR A 308 -5.62 -13.79 18.03
N GLN A 309 -6.05 -12.78 18.77
CA GLN A 309 -5.46 -11.45 18.73
C GLN A 309 -3.97 -11.44 19.10
N SER A 310 -3.51 -12.43 19.86
CA SER A 310 -2.09 -12.59 20.23
C SER A 310 -1.20 -13.08 19.09
N ASN A 311 -1.73 -13.42 17.91
CA ASN A 311 -0.96 -13.95 16.78
C ASN A 311 0.20 -13.03 16.40
N ALA A 312 -0.07 -11.74 16.13
CA ALA A 312 0.94 -10.76 15.73
C ALA A 312 2.06 -10.62 16.80
N GLY A 313 1.70 -10.52 18.07
CA GLY A 313 2.64 -10.43 19.18
C GLY A 313 3.52 -11.67 19.34
N ARG A 314 2.93 -12.87 19.23
CA ARG A 314 3.66 -14.15 19.29
C ARG A 314 4.63 -14.32 18.12
N LEU A 315 4.21 -13.97 16.91
CA LEU A 315 5.07 -13.95 15.72
C LEU A 315 6.25 -12.99 15.94
N LYS A 316 5.97 -11.77 16.42
CA LYS A 316 7.02 -10.76 16.70
C LYS A 316 8.00 -11.24 17.77
N ALA A 317 7.50 -11.85 18.86
CA ALA A 317 8.33 -12.42 19.91
C ALA A 317 9.23 -13.58 19.42
N ALA A 318 8.81 -14.31 18.38
CA ALA A 318 9.61 -15.34 17.74
C ALA A 318 10.66 -14.78 16.75
N GLY A 319 10.72 -13.45 16.55
CA GLY A 319 11.67 -12.80 15.66
C GLY A 319 11.20 -12.65 14.22
N VAL A 320 9.91 -12.83 13.94
CA VAL A 320 9.34 -12.64 12.61
C VAL A 320 9.17 -11.14 12.31
N ASP A 321 9.44 -10.73 11.07
CA ASP A 321 9.05 -9.41 10.55
C ASP A 321 7.54 -9.39 10.30
N VAL A 322 6.80 -8.69 11.16
CA VAL A 322 5.34 -8.62 11.13
C VAL A 322 4.89 -7.26 10.63
N SER A 323 4.21 -7.23 9.49
CA SER A 323 3.46 -6.09 9.01
C SER A 323 2.00 -6.21 9.44
N VAL A 324 1.42 -5.10 9.89
CA VAL A 324 -0.01 -4.98 10.20
C VAL A 324 -0.72 -4.39 8.99
N GLY A 325 -1.78 -5.05 8.55
CA GLY A 325 -2.59 -4.63 7.41
C GLY A 325 -4.08 -4.61 7.72
N VAL A 326 -4.81 -3.89 6.90
CA VAL A 326 -6.26 -3.93 6.80
C VAL A 326 -6.58 -4.83 5.62
N PHE A 327 -7.40 -5.85 5.83
CA PHE A 327 -7.76 -6.82 4.82
C PHE A 327 -9.26 -6.81 4.55
N ASP A 328 -9.66 -7.55 3.54
CA ASP A 328 -11.05 -7.75 3.12
C ASP A 328 -11.67 -6.47 2.51
N ASP A 329 -12.93 -6.16 2.78
CA ASP A 329 -13.66 -5.07 2.11
C ASP A 329 -13.17 -3.66 2.50
N ASP A 330 -12.40 -3.53 3.57
CA ASP A 330 -11.86 -2.26 4.06
C ASP A 330 -10.48 -1.91 3.48
N ASP A 331 -9.86 -2.79 2.71
CA ASP A 331 -8.49 -2.68 2.25
C ASP A 331 -8.22 -1.51 1.28
N ALA A 332 -9.24 -0.98 0.61
CA ALA A 332 -9.14 0.18 -0.27
C ALA A 332 -9.45 1.51 0.44
N HIS A 333 -10.45 1.52 1.33
CA HIS A 333 -11.05 2.75 1.86
C HIS A 333 -10.57 3.13 3.25
N LYS A 334 -10.13 2.16 4.04
CA LYS A 334 -9.86 2.33 5.47
C LYS A 334 -8.46 1.93 5.88
N MET A 335 -7.46 2.10 4.99
CA MET A 335 -6.06 1.77 5.29
C MET A 335 -5.53 2.52 6.53
N GLY A 336 -6.06 3.72 6.81
CA GLY A 336 -5.74 4.47 8.02
C GLY A 336 -6.06 3.74 9.32
N TYR A 337 -6.93 2.73 9.31
CA TYR A 337 -7.19 1.88 10.50
C TYR A 337 -5.97 1.09 10.95
N ALA A 338 -4.94 0.97 10.11
CA ALA A 338 -3.68 0.35 10.49
C ALA A 338 -3.07 0.99 11.76
N THR A 339 -3.26 2.30 11.99
CA THR A 339 -2.81 2.98 13.21
C THR A 339 -3.53 2.47 14.44
N GLN A 340 -4.85 2.34 14.39
CA GLN A 340 -5.66 1.79 15.47
C GLN A 340 -5.32 0.31 15.70
N TYR A 341 -5.10 -0.46 14.64
CA TYR A 341 -4.74 -1.88 14.76
C TYR A 341 -3.37 -2.05 15.43
N ALA A 342 -2.41 -1.20 15.08
CA ALA A 342 -1.11 -1.17 15.74
C ALA A 342 -1.24 -0.73 17.21
N GLY A 343 -2.08 0.26 17.51
CA GLY A 343 -2.39 0.70 18.87
C GLY A 343 -3.04 -0.39 19.73
N ASN A 344 -3.94 -1.19 19.13
CA ASN A 344 -4.54 -2.34 19.82
C ASN A 344 -3.48 -3.37 20.24
N LEU A 345 -2.42 -3.58 19.43
CA LEU A 345 -1.32 -4.47 19.79
C LEU A 345 -0.50 -3.91 20.96
N VAL A 346 -0.37 -2.59 21.10
CA VAL A 346 0.25 -1.95 22.26
C VAL A 346 -0.60 -2.16 23.50
N GLY A 347 -1.93 -1.98 23.38
CA GLY A 347 -2.88 -2.25 24.44
C GLY A 347 -2.86 -3.72 24.88
N LEU A 348 -2.82 -4.63 23.92
CA LEU A 348 -2.82 -6.08 24.16
C LEU A 348 -1.58 -6.56 24.96
N ALA A 349 -0.44 -5.89 24.81
CA ALA A 349 0.76 -6.19 25.59
C ALA A 349 0.58 -5.97 27.09
N ARG A 350 -0.47 -5.25 27.52
CA ARG A 350 -0.82 -4.99 28.92
C ARG A 350 -1.86 -5.98 29.49
N VAL A 351 -2.42 -6.84 28.63
CA VAL A 351 -3.45 -7.81 29.03
C VAL A 351 -2.78 -9.08 29.51
N PRO A 352 -3.05 -9.55 30.74
CA PRO A 352 -2.47 -10.77 31.27
C PRO A 352 -2.74 -11.99 30.38
N GLY A 353 -1.68 -12.73 30.03
CA GLY A 353 -1.77 -13.92 29.18
C GLY A 353 -1.85 -13.65 27.67
N ALA A 354 -2.01 -12.40 27.24
CA ALA A 354 -1.97 -11.99 25.85
C ALA A 354 -0.54 -11.63 25.40
N SER A 355 -0.35 -11.53 24.09
CA SER A 355 0.91 -11.11 23.46
C SER A 355 0.64 -9.96 22.49
N GLY A 356 1.22 -8.81 22.77
CA GLY A 356 1.17 -7.62 21.93
C GLY A 356 2.55 -7.19 21.44
N MET A 357 2.69 -5.87 21.18
CA MET A 357 3.94 -5.25 20.74
C MET A 357 4.26 -4.02 21.59
N THR A 358 5.54 -3.62 21.65
CA THR A 358 5.89 -2.27 22.14
C THR A 358 5.38 -1.21 21.17
N TRP A 359 5.27 0.04 21.62
CA TRP A 359 4.83 1.15 20.77
C TRP A 359 5.69 1.26 19.50
N ASP A 360 7.00 1.21 19.65
CA ASP A 360 7.96 1.34 18.54
C ASP A 360 7.86 0.20 17.54
N GLN A 361 7.66 -1.03 18.03
CA GLN A 361 7.43 -2.21 17.19
C GLN A 361 6.10 -2.10 16.43
N ALA A 362 5.06 -1.64 17.10
CA ALA A 362 3.73 -1.47 16.51
C ALA A 362 3.76 -0.40 15.41
N PHE A 363 4.41 0.75 15.65
CA PHE A 363 4.55 1.78 14.62
C PHE A 363 5.41 1.30 13.43
N ALA A 364 6.52 0.61 13.69
CA ALA A 364 7.35 0.02 12.62
C ALA A 364 6.56 -0.98 11.77
N SER A 365 5.60 -1.72 12.35
CA SER A 365 4.77 -2.70 11.64
C SER A 365 3.83 -2.10 10.59
N ILE A 366 3.60 -0.79 10.64
CA ILE A 366 2.79 -0.02 9.67
C ILE A 366 3.61 1.00 8.86
N SER A 367 4.93 0.95 8.96
CA SER A 367 5.84 1.90 8.28
C SER A 367 7.02 1.18 7.60
N SER A 368 8.12 0.94 8.28
CA SER A 368 9.32 0.36 7.67
C SER A 368 9.22 -1.15 7.39
N VAL A 369 8.46 -1.91 8.17
CA VAL A 369 8.34 -3.36 7.97
C VAL A 369 7.59 -3.70 6.67
N PRO A 370 6.45 -3.06 6.33
CA PRO A 370 5.84 -3.23 5.02
C PRO A 370 6.76 -2.86 3.85
N ALA A 371 7.51 -1.77 3.97
CA ALA A 371 8.48 -1.36 2.95
C ALA A 371 9.55 -2.46 2.70
N ARG A 372 10.00 -3.14 3.78
CA ARG A 372 10.94 -4.27 3.69
C ARG A 372 10.34 -5.47 2.99
N ALA A 373 9.05 -5.75 3.19
CA ALA A 373 8.38 -6.88 2.55
C ALA A 373 8.41 -6.82 1.01
N VAL A 374 8.48 -5.61 0.45
CA VAL A 374 8.64 -5.37 -1.00
C VAL A 374 10.07 -4.95 -1.40
N GLY A 375 11.04 -5.01 -0.47
CA GLY A 375 12.44 -4.65 -0.74
C GLY A 375 12.64 -3.16 -1.05
N MET A 376 11.87 -2.28 -0.40
CA MET A 376 11.95 -0.81 -0.56
C MET A 376 12.32 -0.06 0.73
N GLU A 377 12.80 -0.74 1.76
CA GLU A 377 13.19 -0.14 3.05
C GLU A 377 14.31 0.90 2.95
N ALA A 378 15.08 0.85 1.86
CA ALA A 378 16.07 1.87 1.55
C ALA A 378 15.48 3.14 0.93
N SER A 379 14.19 3.11 0.54
CA SER A 379 13.55 4.19 -0.20
C SER A 379 12.39 4.84 0.54
N ILE A 380 11.58 4.06 1.27
CA ILE A 380 10.34 4.51 1.94
C ILE A 380 10.21 3.93 3.35
N GLY A 381 9.19 4.37 4.11
CA GLY A 381 8.75 3.79 5.37
C GLY A 381 9.53 4.22 6.62
N SER A 382 10.51 5.10 6.50
CA SER A 382 11.22 5.67 7.66
C SER A 382 11.81 7.04 7.37
N LEU A 383 12.09 7.83 8.42
CA LEU A 383 12.75 9.14 8.32
C LEU A 383 14.29 9.05 8.31
N ARG A 384 14.85 7.90 7.92
CA ARG A 384 16.31 7.78 7.76
C ARG A 384 16.78 8.57 6.53
N PRO A 385 17.99 9.14 6.55
CA PRO A 385 18.54 9.85 5.39
C PRO A 385 18.50 9.02 4.10
N GLY A 386 18.16 9.69 2.99
CA GLY A 386 18.03 9.10 1.65
C GLY A 386 16.66 8.54 1.30
N ARG A 387 15.74 8.37 2.27
CA ARG A 387 14.36 7.93 2.04
C ARG A 387 13.51 9.08 1.52
N ALA A 388 12.36 8.71 0.95
CA ALA A 388 11.33 9.66 0.55
C ALA A 388 10.96 10.61 1.70
N GLY A 389 10.73 11.86 1.38
CA GLY A 389 10.28 12.87 2.31
C GLY A 389 8.79 12.74 2.64
N ASP A 390 8.38 11.54 3.04
CA ASP A 390 7.03 11.21 3.47
C ASP A 390 6.92 11.46 4.98
N VAL A 391 6.34 12.58 5.36
CA VAL A 391 6.29 13.04 6.76
C VAL A 391 4.87 13.37 7.17
N VAL A 392 4.48 12.99 8.38
CA VAL A 392 3.16 13.30 8.96
C VAL A 392 3.34 13.96 10.32
N ILE A 393 2.66 15.08 10.54
CA ILE A 393 2.47 15.70 11.86
C ILE A 393 1.09 15.30 12.37
N TRP A 394 1.03 14.81 13.60
CA TRP A 394 -0.19 14.36 14.25
C TRP A 394 -0.60 15.34 15.36
N ASP A 395 -1.91 15.46 15.62
CA ASP A 395 -2.40 16.26 16.75
C ASP A 395 -2.14 15.60 18.11
N ASN A 396 -2.02 14.26 18.14
CA ASN A 396 -1.73 13.47 19.33
C ASN A 396 -0.94 12.20 18.96
N ASP A 397 -0.88 11.19 19.83
CA ASP A 397 -0.23 9.89 19.55
C ASP A 397 -0.89 9.22 18.33
N PRO A 398 -0.13 8.93 17.27
CA PRO A 398 -0.69 8.34 16.05
C PRO A 398 -1.35 6.97 16.24
N LEU A 399 -1.04 6.26 17.34
CA LEU A 399 -1.61 4.94 17.63
C LEU A 399 -2.89 5.02 18.49
N GLU A 400 -3.34 6.24 18.85
CA GLU A 400 -4.59 6.46 19.56
C GLU A 400 -5.73 6.77 18.59
N LEU A 401 -6.92 6.21 18.85
CA LEU A 401 -8.10 6.30 17.96
C LEU A 401 -8.51 7.74 17.63
N GLY A 402 -8.35 8.66 18.57
CA GLY A 402 -8.73 10.07 18.41
C GLY A 402 -7.73 10.89 17.60
N SER A 403 -6.52 10.38 17.37
CA SER A 403 -5.45 11.13 16.71
C SER A 403 -5.70 11.30 15.21
N ARG A 404 -5.30 12.47 14.69
CA ARG A 404 -5.44 12.80 13.27
C ARG A 404 -4.21 13.53 12.75
N PRO A 405 -3.86 13.32 11.46
CA PRO A 405 -2.86 14.16 10.80
C PRO A 405 -3.29 15.64 10.78
N THR A 406 -2.37 16.52 11.10
CA THR A 406 -2.54 17.98 10.93
C THR A 406 -1.80 18.47 9.69
N ALA A 407 -0.78 17.75 9.23
CA ALA A 407 -0.07 17.99 7.99
C ALA A 407 0.55 16.70 7.46
N VAL A 408 0.59 16.57 6.14
CA VAL A 408 1.17 15.42 5.43
C VAL A 408 2.03 15.92 4.29
N TRP A 409 3.23 15.37 4.15
CA TRP A 409 4.11 15.53 2.99
C TRP A 409 4.34 14.17 2.34
N ILE A 410 4.32 14.15 1.01
CA ILE A 410 4.70 12.99 0.20
C ILE A 410 5.78 13.46 -0.78
N ASP A 411 6.93 12.78 -0.79
CA ASP A 411 8.12 13.20 -1.54
C ASP A 411 8.46 14.70 -1.32
N GLY A 412 8.31 15.17 -0.06
CA GLY A 412 8.57 16.55 0.32
C GLY A 412 7.57 17.58 -0.18
N LYS A 413 6.46 17.16 -0.81
CA LYS A 413 5.36 18.05 -1.23
C LYS A 413 4.26 18.04 -0.18
N ALA A 414 3.86 19.20 0.32
CA ALA A 414 2.71 19.32 1.22
C ALA A 414 1.42 18.87 0.52
N GLN A 415 0.62 18.07 1.19
CA GLN A 415 -0.59 17.46 0.64
C GLN A 415 -1.85 18.10 1.21
N SER A 416 -2.89 18.20 0.36
CA SER A 416 -4.23 18.55 0.84
C SER A 416 -4.82 17.42 1.67
N LEU A 417 -5.39 17.75 2.83
CA LEU A 417 -6.15 16.83 3.68
C LEU A 417 -7.66 16.94 3.44
N THR A 418 -8.10 17.77 2.49
CA THR A 418 -9.52 17.95 2.17
C THR A 418 -10.03 16.76 1.36
N THR A 419 -10.99 16.05 1.90
CA THR A 419 -11.63 14.91 1.26
C THR A 419 -12.89 15.32 0.48
N ARG A 420 -13.46 14.39 -0.30
CA ARG A 420 -14.77 14.58 -0.92
C ARG A 420 -15.85 14.81 0.14
N GLN A 421 -15.80 14.12 1.27
CA GLN A 421 -16.74 14.24 2.37
C GLN A 421 -16.70 15.64 2.98
N ASP A 422 -15.51 16.23 3.14
CA ASP A 422 -15.37 17.61 3.62
C ASP A 422 -16.02 18.59 2.66
N ARG A 423 -15.77 18.46 1.36
CA ARG A 423 -16.39 19.30 0.33
C ARG A 423 -17.91 19.17 0.29
N LEU A 424 -18.45 17.94 0.48
CA LEU A 424 -19.89 17.71 0.57
C LEU A 424 -20.47 18.32 1.86
N ARG A 425 -19.81 18.12 3.00
CA ARG A 425 -20.20 18.76 4.26
C ARG A 425 -20.28 20.27 4.09
N ASP A 426 -19.23 20.90 3.59
CA ASP A 426 -19.15 22.35 3.45
C ASP A 426 -20.21 22.89 2.46
N ARG A 427 -20.49 22.13 1.38
CA ARG A 427 -21.55 22.46 0.43
C ARG A 427 -22.95 22.43 1.04
N TYR A 428 -23.23 21.50 1.95
CA TYR A 428 -24.55 21.29 2.52
C TYR A 428 -24.70 21.82 3.96
N ALA A 429 -23.64 22.29 4.60
CA ALA A 429 -23.67 22.84 5.96
C ALA A 429 -24.50 24.12 6.05
N THR A 430 -24.57 24.90 4.97
CA THR A 430 -25.39 26.11 4.89
C THR A 430 -26.27 25.98 3.63
N PRO A 431 -27.48 25.39 3.73
CA PRO A 431 -28.37 25.28 2.60
C PRO A 431 -28.75 26.66 2.06
N GLN A 432 -28.51 26.92 0.78
CA GLN A 432 -28.99 28.11 0.09
C GLN A 432 -30.23 27.77 -0.70
N GLU A 433 -31.22 28.66 -0.68
CA GLU A 433 -32.43 28.52 -1.50
C GLU A 433 -32.02 28.41 -2.98
N GLY A 434 -32.50 27.41 -3.70
CA GLY A 434 -32.09 27.11 -5.09
C GLY A 434 -30.84 26.27 -5.25
N ALA A 435 -30.11 25.93 -4.20
CA ALA A 435 -28.93 25.06 -4.25
C ALA A 435 -29.27 23.56 -4.18
N LEU A 436 -30.53 23.20 -3.95
CA LEU A 436 -30.98 21.81 -3.89
C LEU A 436 -31.07 21.19 -5.29
N PRO A 437 -30.82 19.88 -5.43
CA PRO A 437 -31.09 19.17 -6.68
C PRO A 437 -32.55 19.39 -7.13
N LYS A 438 -32.78 19.56 -8.44
CA LYS A 438 -34.13 19.81 -9.01
C LYS A 438 -35.20 18.82 -8.57
N ALA A 439 -34.81 17.60 -8.15
CA ALA A 439 -35.72 16.62 -7.59
C ALA A 439 -36.42 17.06 -6.29
N TYR A 440 -35.90 18.07 -5.62
CA TYR A 440 -36.45 18.65 -4.38
C TYR A 440 -37.10 20.03 -4.59
N ASP A 441 -37.00 20.58 -5.78
CA ASP A 441 -37.75 21.79 -6.17
C ASP A 441 -39.20 21.34 -6.45
N ARG A 442 -40.08 21.47 -5.47
CA ARG A 442 -41.53 21.23 -5.61
C ARG A 442 -42.30 22.55 -5.61
#